data_ac6581a5304f4075eca19898a43a3e6b
#
_entry.id   ac6581a5304f4075eca19898a43a3e6b
#
_cell.length_a   1.000
_cell.length_b   1.000
_cell.length_c   1.000
_cell.angle_alpha   90.00
_cell.angle_beta   90.00
_cell.angle_gamma   90.00
#
_symmetry.space_group_name_H-M   'P 1'
#
loop_
_entity.id
_entity.type
_entity.pdbx_description
1 polymer ?
#
loop_
_entity_poly.entity_id
_entity_poly.type
_entity_poly.pdbx_seq_one_letter_code
_entity_poly.pdbx_strand_id
1 'polypeptide(L)'
;MSKNVLFRRFLRNPVQVGALCPSSRALCSTMVSEIGVDTADVIVELGPGTGVITREIVRCMSPNAKLIAIELDQTLCEHLRKAFPEVTVCNDSAAGIGEILA
;
A
#
# COMPACT_ATOMS: atom_id res chain seq x y z
N MET A 1 -19.23 12.78 7.44
CA MET A 1 -17.97 12.45 8.10
C MET A 1 -16.86 12.29 7.09
N SER A 2 -15.75 12.91 7.36
CA SER A 2 -14.58 12.75 6.49
C SER A 2 -13.92 11.40 6.74
N LYS A 3 -13.46 10.76 5.68
CA LYS A 3 -12.71 9.53 5.79
C LYS A 3 -11.25 9.85 6.15
N ASN A 4 -10.67 9.02 6.97
CA ASN A 4 -9.25 9.10 7.27
C ASN A 4 -8.48 8.45 6.12
N VAL A 5 -7.89 9.27 5.26
CA VAL A 5 -7.16 8.83 4.09
C VAL A 5 -5.66 8.92 4.35
N LEU A 6 -4.97 7.81 4.22
CA LEU A 6 -3.54 7.73 4.40
C LEU A 6 -2.85 7.57 3.04
N PHE A 7 -2.03 8.57 2.68
CA PHE A 7 -1.19 8.51 1.49
C PHE A 7 0.21 8.11 1.90
N ARG A 8 0.73 7.07 1.25
CA ARG A 8 2.10 6.67 1.48
C ARG A 8 2.78 6.31 0.19
N ARG A 9 3.97 6.87 0.00
CA ARG A 9 4.88 6.50 -1.05
C ARG A 9 5.98 5.68 -0.43
N PHE A 10 5.92 4.38 -0.65
CA PHE A 10 6.98 3.50 -0.19
C PHE A 10 8.08 3.46 -1.24
N LEU A 11 9.31 3.33 -0.77
CA LEU A 11 10.45 3.22 -1.65
C LEU A 11 10.33 1.95 -2.47
N ARG A 12 10.64 2.07 -3.76
CA ARG A 12 10.62 0.90 -4.65
C ARG A 12 11.74 -0.08 -4.37
N ASN A 13 12.67 0.29 -3.53
CA ASN A 13 13.82 -0.53 -3.19
C ASN A 13 13.52 -1.40 -1.97
N PRO A 14 13.12 -2.68 -2.17
CA PRO A 14 12.79 -3.57 -1.06
C PRO A 14 14.00 -3.88 -0.17
N VAL A 15 15.21 -3.76 -0.71
CA VAL A 15 16.43 -3.94 0.08
C VAL A 15 16.55 -2.87 1.15
N GLN A 16 16.21 -1.63 0.78
CA GLN A 16 16.28 -0.52 1.71
C GLN A 16 15.25 -0.68 2.83
N VAL A 17 14.05 -1.11 2.49
CA VAL A 17 13.00 -1.40 3.47
C VAL A 17 13.41 -2.58 4.35
N GLY A 18 13.97 -3.62 3.76
CA GLY A 18 14.44 -4.79 4.49
C GLY A 18 15.56 -4.47 5.46
N ALA A 19 16.43 -3.50 5.13
CA ALA A 19 17.48 -3.05 6.01
C ALA A 19 16.94 -2.30 7.23
N LEU A 20 15.85 -1.53 7.04
CA LEU A 20 15.22 -0.77 8.11
C LEU A 20 14.30 -1.62 8.98
N CYS A 21 13.67 -2.64 8.38
CA CYS A 21 12.70 -3.49 9.05
C CYS A 21 13.04 -4.97 8.78
N PRO A 22 13.88 -5.58 9.62
CA PRO A 22 14.40 -6.93 9.38
C PRO A 22 13.36 -8.04 9.41
N SER A 23 12.14 -7.77 9.88
CA SER A 23 11.08 -8.76 9.89
C SER A 23 9.74 -8.13 9.51
N SER A 24 8.82 -8.95 8.99
CA SER A 24 7.48 -8.48 8.67
C SER A 24 6.72 -8.02 9.91
N ARG A 25 7.00 -8.63 11.07
CA ARG A 25 6.41 -8.22 12.34
C ARG A 25 6.86 -6.82 12.72
N ALA A 26 8.15 -6.52 12.61
CA ALA A 26 8.69 -5.21 12.90
C ALA A 26 8.13 -4.16 11.95
N LEU A 27 8.01 -4.49 10.66
CA LEU A 27 7.43 -3.60 9.67
C LEU A 27 5.96 -3.31 9.99
N CYS A 28 5.19 -4.34 10.31
CA CYS A 28 3.79 -4.18 10.69
C CYS A 28 3.65 -3.28 11.91
N SER A 29 4.47 -3.51 12.93
CA SER A 29 4.44 -2.71 14.15
C SER A 29 4.72 -1.22 13.85
N THR A 30 5.68 -0.95 12.99
CA THR A 30 6.00 0.41 12.57
C THR A 30 4.82 1.04 11.81
N MET A 31 4.21 0.30 10.90
CA MET A 31 3.07 0.80 10.13
C MET A 31 1.89 1.15 11.03
N VAL A 32 1.65 0.35 12.06
CA VAL A 32 0.55 0.60 12.99
C VAL A 32 0.88 1.76 13.92
N SER A 33 2.04 1.73 14.58
CA SER A 33 2.35 2.70 15.64
C SER A 33 2.77 4.07 15.12
N GLU A 34 3.47 4.13 13.99
CA GLU A 34 4.03 5.38 13.49
C GLU A 34 3.28 5.96 12.29
N ILE A 35 2.68 5.11 11.47
CA ILE A 35 2.02 5.53 10.23
C ILE A 35 0.51 5.58 10.38
N GLY A 36 -0.07 4.74 11.24
CA GLY A 36 -1.50 4.72 11.47
C GLY A 36 -2.29 3.89 10.47
N VAL A 37 -1.67 2.86 9.91
CA VAL A 37 -2.33 1.98 8.92
C VAL A 37 -3.58 1.31 9.50
N ASP A 38 -3.55 0.98 10.78
CA ASP A 38 -4.65 0.28 11.46
C ASP A 38 -5.91 1.13 11.67
N THR A 39 -5.77 2.45 11.61
CA THR A 39 -6.89 3.39 11.83
C THR A 39 -7.36 4.09 10.56
N ALA A 40 -6.64 3.96 9.47
CA ALA A 40 -7.01 4.58 8.20
C ALA A 40 -8.22 3.89 7.58
N ASP A 41 -9.11 4.67 6.98
CA ASP A 41 -10.26 4.15 6.23
C ASP A 41 -9.88 3.83 4.79
N VAL A 42 -9.00 4.65 4.22
CA VAL A 42 -8.50 4.47 2.86
C VAL A 42 -6.98 4.64 2.89
N ILE A 43 -6.27 3.69 2.30
CA ILE A 43 -4.83 3.75 2.19
C ILE A 43 -4.48 3.77 0.71
N VAL A 44 -3.64 4.73 0.32
CA VAL A 44 -3.14 4.83 -1.05
C VAL A 44 -1.66 4.54 -1.05
N GLU A 45 -1.27 3.48 -1.74
CA GLU A 45 0.12 3.06 -1.87
C GLU A 45 0.61 3.38 -3.27
N LEU A 46 1.70 4.15 -3.36
CA LEU A 46 2.30 4.53 -4.65
C LEU A 46 3.50 3.65 -4.93
N GLY A 47 3.48 2.98 -6.09
CA GLY A 47 4.60 2.16 -6.54
C GLY A 47 4.82 0.90 -5.73
N PRO A 48 3.81 0.05 -5.53
CA PRO A 48 3.94 -1.15 -4.70
C PRO A 48 4.96 -2.17 -5.22
N GLY A 49 5.29 -2.15 -6.48
CA GLY A 49 6.25 -3.09 -7.06
C GLY A 49 5.75 -4.52 -6.96
N THR A 50 6.55 -5.40 -6.35
CA THR A 50 6.20 -6.81 -6.19
C THR A 50 5.21 -7.07 -5.05
N GLY A 51 4.89 -6.05 -4.25
CA GLY A 51 3.88 -6.18 -3.21
C GLY A 51 4.38 -6.57 -1.83
N VAL A 52 5.67 -6.43 -1.56
CA VAL A 52 6.22 -6.76 -0.24
C VAL A 52 5.59 -5.90 0.84
N ILE A 53 5.54 -4.58 0.62
CA ILE A 53 4.91 -3.66 1.56
C ILE A 53 3.40 -3.79 1.51
N THR A 54 2.83 -4.01 0.32
CA THR A 54 1.39 -4.22 0.14
C THR A 54 0.89 -5.33 1.05
N ARG A 55 1.61 -6.43 1.11
CA ARG A 55 1.25 -7.57 1.95
C ARG A 55 1.16 -7.17 3.42
N GLU A 56 2.12 -6.39 3.90
CA GLU A 56 2.13 -5.96 5.29
C GLU A 56 1.02 -4.95 5.58
N ILE A 57 0.71 -4.07 4.62
CA ILE A 57 -0.43 -3.15 4.77
C ILE A 57 -1.72 -3.95 4.91
N VAL A 58 -1.94 -4.93 4.06
CA VAL A 58 -3.15 -5.77 4.10
C VAL A 58 -3.29 -6.46 5.45
N ARG A 59 -2.18 -6.93 6.02
CA ARG A 59 -2.19 -7.62 7.30
C ARG A 59 -2.49 -6.69 8.48
N CYS A 60 -2.10 -5.44 8.38
CA CYS A 60 -2.17 -4.49 9.49
C CYS A 60 -3.38 -3.57 9.43
N MET A 61 -3.96 -3.37 8.25
CA MET A 61 -5.07 -2.43 8.08
C MET A 61 -6.36 -2.95 8.69
N SER A 62 -7.27 -2.01 8.98
CA SER A 62 -8.60 -2.35 9.47
C SER A 62 -9.34 -3.23 8.46
N PRO A 63 -10.15 -4.21 8.89
CA PRO A 63 -10.95 -5.04 7.99
C PRO A 63 -11.89 -4.25 7.09
N ASN A 64 -12.30 -3.06 7.52
CA ASN A 64 -13.18 -2.19 6.74
C ASN A 64 -12.43 -1.17 5.89
N ALA A 65 -11.11 -1.14 5.97
CA ALA A 65 -10.29 -0.22 5.21
C ALA A 65 -10.20 -0.64 3.74
N LYS A 66 -9.97 0.35 2.87
CA LYS A 66 -9.74 0.12 1.46
C LYS A 66 -8.30 0.47 1.12
N LEU A 67 -7.61 -0.45 0.45
CA LEU A 67 -6.27 -0.20 -0.06
C LEU A 67 -6.31 -0.01 -1.57
N ILE A 68 -5.78 1.10 -2.02
CA ILE A 68 -5.63 1.44 -3.43
C ILE A 68 -4.14 1.47 -3.74
N ALA A 69 -3.70 0.58 -4.62
CA ALA A 69 -2.30 0.52 -5.04
C ALA A 69 -2.18 1.06 -6.46
N ILE A 70 -1.31 2.04 -6.65
CA ILE A 70 -1.12 2.69 -7.95
C ILE A 70 0.25 2.29 -8.48
N GLU A 71 0.26 1.54 -9.56
CA GLU A 71 1.47 0.99 -10.15
C GLU A 71 1.50 1.29 -11.65
N LEU A 72 2.62 1.78 -12.14
CA LEU A 72 2.80 2.14 -13.54
C LEU A 72 3.03 0.91 -14.43
N ASP A 73 3.71 -0.11 -13.92
CA ASP A 73 4.06 -1.30 -14.69
C ASP A 73 2.87 -2.26 -14.78
N GLN A 74 2.43 -2.55 -16.00
CA GLN A 74 1.27 -3.40 -16.23
C GLN A 74 1.47 -4.83 -15.74
N THR A 75 2.66 -5.38 -15.92
CA THR A 75 2.98 -6.73 -15.47
C THR A 75 2.91 -6.84 -13.95
N LEU A 76 3.43 -5.84 -13.26
CA LEU A 76 3.34 -5.78 -11.80
C LEU A 76 1.89 -5.64 -11.33
N CYS A 77 1.09 -4.84 -12.05
CA CYS A 77 -0.34 -4.73 -11.73
C CYS A 77 -1.06 -6.07 -11.83
N GLU A 78 -0.79 -6.83 -12.87
CA GLU A 78 -1.39 -8.15 -13.04
C GLU A 78 -0.99 -9.10 -11.91
N HIS A 79 0.29 -9.06 -11.52
CA HIS A 79 0.78 -9.83 -10.40
C HIS A 79 0.09 -9.45 -9.10
N LEU A 80 -0.03 -8.16 -8.84
CA LEU A 80 -0.67 -7.65 -7.63
C LEU A 80 -2.15 -8.03 -7.55
N ARG A 81 -2.86 -7.97 -8.67
CA ARG A 81 -4.28 -8.34 -8.70
C ARG A 81 -4.50 -9.81 -8.38
N LYS A 82 -3.58 -10.67 -8.80
CA LYS A 82 -3.64 -12.09 -8.48
C LYS A 82 -3.26 -12.36 -7.02
N ALA A 83 -2.22 -11.70 -6.54
CA ALA A 83 -1.72 -11.91 -5.19
C ALA A 83 -2.65 -11.32 -4.13
N PHE A 84 -3.31 -10.19 -4.44
CA PHE A 84 -4.13 -9.45 -3.49
C PHE A 84 -5.48 -9.08 -4.13
N PRO A 85 -6.41 -10.05 -4.23
CA PRO A 85 -7.70 -9.79 -4.88
C PRO A 85 -8.55 -8.72 -4.18
N GLU A 86 -8.33 -8.50 -2.89
CA GLU A 86 -9.06 -7.49 -2.11
C GLU A 86 -8.54 -6.07 -2.31
N VAL A 87 -7.36 -5.90 -2.95
CA VAL A 87 -6.74 -4.60 -3.18
C VAL A 87 -7.21 -4.03 -4.51
N THR A 88 -7.51 -2.73 -4.53
CA THR A 88 -7.81 -2.03 -5.77
C THR A 88 -6.49 -1.61 -6.41
N VAL A 89 -6.15 -2.26 -7.53
CA VAL A 89 -4.90 -1.97 -8.24
C VAL A 89 -5.20 -1.11 -9.45
N CYS A 90 -4.55 0.06 -9.51
CA CYS A 90 -4.69 1.00 -10.61
C CYS A 90 -3.39 1.04 -11.42
N ASN A 91 -3.50 0.77 -12.72
CA ASN A 91 -2.37 0.84 -13.63
C ASN A 91 -2.25 2.28 -14.14
N ASP A 92 -1.60 3.12 -13.34
CA ASP A 92 -1.47 4.54 -13.64
C ASP A 92 -0.22 5.10 -12.97
N SER A 93 0.05 6.37 -13.24
CA SER A 93 1.11 7.10 -12.58
C SER A 93 0.57 7.82 -11.34
N ALA A 94 1.48 8.22 -10.44
CA ALA A 94 1.10 9.03 -9.29
C ALA A 94 0.44 10.35 -9.69
N ALA A 95 0.70 10.84 -10.91
CA ALA A 95 0.10 12.07 -11.42
C ALA A 95 -1.41 11.93 -11.64
N GLY A 96 -1.92 10.70 -11.83
CA GLY A 96 -3.34 10.45 -12.02
C GLY A 96 -4.14 10.27 -10.75
N ILE A 97 -3.51 10.44 -9.60
CA ILE A 97 -4.14 10.13 -8.32
C ILE A 97 -5.39 10.97 -8.04
N GLY A 98 -5.40 12.22 -8.49
CA GLY A 98 -6.57 13.09 -8.30
C GLY A 98 -7.82 12.56 -8.98
N GLU A 99 -7.68 11.98 -10.17
CA GLU A 99 -8.78 11.37 -10.90
C GLU A 99 -9.26 10.09 -10.23
N ILE A 100 -8.31 9.30 -9.73
CA ILE A 100 -8.63 8.03 -9.06
C ILE A 100 -9.45 8.27 -7.80
N LEU A 101 -9.15 9.34 -7.08
CA LEU A 101 -9.80 9.67 -5.81
C LEU A 101 -11.03 10.56 -5.96
N ALA A 102 -11.28 11.06 -7.13
CA ALA A 102 -12.39 11.98 -7.38
C ALA A 102 -13.79 11.32 -7.26
#